data_223ad1e75a114817b06a60abecb5a69c
#
_entry.id   223ad1e75a114817b06a60abecb5a69c
#
_cell.length_a   1.000
_cell.length_b   1.000
_cell.length_c   1.000
_cell.angle_alpha   90.00
_cell.angle_beta   90.00
_cell.angle_gamma   90.00
#
_symmetry.space_group_name_H-M   'P 1'
#
loop_
_entity.id
_entity.type
_entity.pdbx_description
1 polymer ?
#
loop_
_entity_poly.entity_id
_entity_poly.type
_entity_poly.pdbx_seq_one_letter_code
_entity_poly.pdbx_strand_id
1 'polypeptide(L)'
;MVSGQPVRYTFSSISNTSNVRLDSFYFRDTLPAQVRLEQVVTGTWNFPGVYKIVYKVNGTGDYRTLADNLSTSQTYTLAASPVALGLAANERVTEIMFVFGQAPAGFAQVEAPVLYCTSANGLAAGSSFVNVADAGGVYNGQWVQAVSRWVTTVYGKPQPLPRTGY
;
A
#
# COMPACT_ATOMS: atom_id res chain seq x y z
N MET A 1 -7.90 16.61 1.48
CA MET A 1 -8.48 15.76 0.43
C MET A 1 -9.99 15.87 0.47
N VAL A 2 -10.63 15.91 -0.70
CA VAL A 2 -12.09 15.94 -0.82
C VAL A 2 -12.61 14.51 -0.90
N SER A 3 -13.75 14.23 -0.25
CA SER A 3 -14.41 12.93 -0.27
C SER A 3 -14.70 12.46 -1.71
N GLY A 4 -14.48 11.18 -2.00
CA GLY A 4 -14.65 10.59 -3.33
C GLY A 4 -13.51 10.89 -4.30
N GLN A 5 -12.41 11.45 -3.83
CA GLN A 5 -11.26 11.83 -4.65
C GLN A 5 -10.19 10.74 -4.67
N PRO A 6 -9.32 10.74 -5.70
CA PRO A 6 -8.16 9.86 -5.72
C PRO A 6 -7.22 10.10 -4.53
N VAL A 7 -6.74 9.01 -3.96
CA VAL A 7 -5.71 9.02 -2.91
C VAL A 7 -4.58 8.15 -3.38
N ARG A 8 -3.37 8.67 -3.33
CA ARG A 8 -2.19 7.93 -3.77
C ARG A 8 -1.21 7.80 -2.61
N TYR A 9 -0.81 6.56 -2.34
CA TYR A 9 0.26 6.27 -1.39
C TYR A 9 1.50 5.86 -2.17
N THR A 10 2.54 6.68 -2.11
CA THR A 10 3.84 6.38 -2.69
C THR A 10 4.77 5.98 -1.56
N PHE A 11 5.31 4.78 -1.63
CA PHE A 11 6.17 4.27 -0.57
C PHE A 11 7.62 4.57 -0.88
N SER A 12 8.30 5.18 0.07
CA SER A 12 9.72 5.47 -0.01
C SER A 12 10.48 4.59 0.96
N SER A 13 11.70 4.25 0.60
CA SER A 13 12.67 3.60 1.50
C SER A 13 12.28 2.20 1.97
N ILE A 14 11.59 1.41 1.14
CA ILE A 14 11.43 -0.03 1.42
C ILE A 14 12.79 -0.68 1.18
N SER A 15 13.44 -1.11 2.25
CA SER A 15 14.80 -1.64 2.17
C SER A 15 15.14 -2.52 3.36
N ASN A 16 16.09 -3.43 3.13
CA ASN A 16 16.78 -4.10 4.22
C ASN A 16 18.02 -3.27 4.56
N THR A 17 17.92 -2.43 5.56
CA THR A 17 19.00 -1.56 6.02
C THR A 17 20.00 -2.25 6.94
N SER A 18 19.72 -3.50 7.31
CA SER A 18 20.65 -4.28 8.11
C SER A 18 21.85 -4.75 7.27
N ASN A 19 22.91 -5.18 7.93
CA ASN A 19 24.08 -5.74 7.26
C ASN A 19 24.01 -7.26 7.08
N VAL A 20 22.82 -7.84 7.24
CA VAL A 20 22.57 -9.28 7.10
C VAL A 20 21.37 -9.54 6.20
N ARG A 21 21.34 -10.74 5.61
CA ARG A 21 20.17 -11.19 4.86
C ARG A 21 19.00 -11.42 5.80
N LEU A 22 17.82 -10.96 5.39
CA LEU A 22 16.56 -11.27 6.07
C LEU A 22 15.80 -12.32 5.29
N ASP A 23 15.27 -13.32 5.98
CA ASP A 23 14.35 -14.29 5.42
C ASP A 23 12.91 -13.81 5.60
N SER A 24 11.99 -14.31 4.79
CA SER A 24 10.57 -13.94 4.85
C SER A 24 10.36 -12.42 4.84
N PHE A 25 11.15 -11.71 4.03
CA PHE A 25 11.06 -10.26 3.94
C PHE A 25 9.74 -9.87 3.27
N TYR A 26 9.06 -8.89 3.86
CA TYR A 26 7.79 -8.41 3.37
C TYR A 26 7.69 -6.88 3.52
N PHE A 27 6.80 -6.31 2.73
CA PHE A 27 6.27 -4.97 2.91
C PHE A 27 4.75 -5.06 2.91
N ARG A 28 4.11 -4.49 3.93
CA ARG A 28 2.66 -4.57 4.09
C ARG A 28 2.08 -3.19 4.31
N ASP A 29 0.98 -2.91 3.65
CA ASP A 29 0.19 -1.71 3.85
C ASP A 29 -1.19 -2.09 4.38
N THR A 30 -1.58 -1.49 5.50
CA THR A 30 -2.90 -1.67 6.11
C THR A 30 -3.74 -0.46 5.78
N LEU A 31 -4.73 -0.65 4.92
CA LEU A 31 -5.57 0.42 4.40
C LEU A 31 -6.64 0.80 5.42
N PRO A 32 -6.83 2.10 5.69
CA PRO A 32 -7.93 2.55 6.54
C PRO A 32 -9.29 2.35 5.85
N ALA A 33 -10.35 2.31 6.65
CA ALA A 33 -11.71 2.10 6.16
C ALA A 33 -12.18 3.21 5.21
N GLN A 34 -11.55 4.37 5.28
CA GLN A 34 -11.91 5.56 4.51
C GLN A 34 -11.43 5.53 3.06
N VAL A 35 -10.62 4.55 2.69
CA VAL A 35 -10.13 4.43 1.31
C VAL A 35 -10.46 3.07 0.73
N ARG A 36 -10.60 3.04 -0.59
CA ARG A 36 -10.80 1.83 -1.37
C ARG A 36 -9.66 1.69 -2.36
N LEU A 37 -9.01 0.52 -2.37
CA LEU A 37 -7.95 0.22 -3.32
C LEU A 37 -8.51 0.11 -4.73
N GLU A 38 -7.81 0.70 -5.70
CA GLU A 38 -8.18 0.64 -7.12
C GLU A 38 -7.09 -0.04 -7.94
N GLN A 39 -5.81 0.23 -7.66
CA GLN A 39 -4.71 -0.22 -8.49
C GLN A 39 -3.42 -0.26 -7.69
N VAL A 40 -2.56 -1.23 -8.01
CA VAL A 40 -1.21 -1.34 -7.44
C VAL A 40 -0.19 -1.20 -8.56
N VAL A 41 0.74 -0.26 -8.40
CA VAL A 41 1.93 -0.15 -9.24
C VAL A 41 3.11 -0.64 -8.42
N THR A 42 3.83 -1.63 -8.94
CA THR A 42 4.70 -2.43 -8.08
C THR A 42 6.07 -1.82 -7.82
N GLY A 43 6.59 -0.97 -8.70
CA GLY A 43 7.95 -0.47 -8.56
C GLY A 43 9.01 -1.51 -8.90
N THR A 44 10.27 -1.19 -8.62
CA THR A 44 11.40 -2.07 -8.87
C THR A 44 12.37 -2.08 -7.68
N TRP A 45 13.21 -3.12 -7.61
CA TRP A 45 14.20 -3.31 -6.56
C TRP A 45 15.57 -3.59 -7.14
N ASN A 46 16.62 -3.37 -6.36
CA ASN A 46 18.01 -3.40 -6.82
C ASN A 46 18.63 -4.80 -6.87
N PHE A 47 17.95 -5.84 -6.43
CA PHE A 47 18.42 -7.21 -6.52
C PHE A 47 17.48 -8.04 -7.38
N PRO A 48 18.02 -8.91 -8.26
CA PRO A 48 17.19 -9.75 -9.10
C PRO A 48 16.49 -10.83 -8.29
N GLY A 49 15.24 -11.10 -8.64
CA GLY A 49 14.44 -12.12 -7.99
C GLY A 49 12.98 -12.04 -8.41
N VAL A 50 12.18 -12.87 -7.78
CA VAL A 50 10.74 -12.89 -7.97
C VAL A 50 10.05 -12.72 -6.62
N TYR A 51 8.82 -12.20 -6.66
CA TYR A 51 8.00 -11.99 -5.47
C TYR A 51 6.53 -12.11 -5.83
N LYS A 52 5.69 -12.10 -4.83
CA LYS A 52 4.25 -12.10 -5.01
C LYS A 52 3.61 -10.98 -4.21
N ILE A 53 2.40 -10.62 -4.60
CA ILE A 53 1.58 -9.68 -3.87
C ILE A 53 0.30 -10.39 -3.46
N VAL A 54 -0.01 -10.30 -2.17
CA VAL A 54 -1.21 -10.88 -1.59
C VAL A 54 -2.04 -9.79 -0.93
N TYR A 55 -3.31 -10.08 -0.68
CA TYR A 55 -4.21 -9.13 -0.03
C TYR A 55 -5.13 -9.85 0.94
N LYS A 56 -5.64 -9.10 1.90
CA LYS A 56 -6.62 -9.60 2.87
C LYS A 56 -7.90 -8.79 2.77
N VAL A 57 -9.02 -9.47 2.93
CA VAL A 57 -10.36 -8.88 2.84
C VAL A 57 -10.95 -8.78 4.23
N ASN A 58 -11.51 -7.63 4.57
CA ASN A 58 -12.20 -7.35 5.83
C ASN A 58 -11.37 -7.68 7.09
N GLY A 59 -10.03 -7.63 6.98
CA GLY A 59 -9.12 -7.87 8.10
C GLY A 59 -9.13 -9.29 8.65
N THR A 60 -9.76 -10.23 7.97
CA THR A 60 -9.95 -11.60 8.45
C THR A 60 -9.65 -12.62 7.36
N GLY A 61 -9.49 -13.87 7.79
CA GLY A 61 -9.25 -14.99 6.87
C GLY A 61 -7.84 -15.02 6.32
N ASP A 62 -7.65 -15.88 5.32
CA ASP A 62 -6.36 -16.06 4.69
C ASP A 62 -6.07 -14.95 3.67
N TYR A 63 -4.79 -14.74 3.41
CA TYR A 63 -4.38 -13.89 2.31
C TYR A 63 -4.75 -14.54 0.98
N ARG A 64 -5.22 -13.70 0.06
CA ARG A 64 -5.51 -14.08 -1.33
C ARG A 64 -4.40 -13.53 -2.23
N THR A 65 -4.11 -14.22 -3.32
CA THR A 65 -3.06 -13.79 -4.24
C THR A 65 -3.60 -12.76 -5.23
N LEU A 66 -2.97 -11.59 -5.27
CA LEU A 66 -3.22 -10.58 -6.31
C LEU A 66 -2.41 -10.92 -7.57
N ALA A 67 -1.13 -11.19 -7.42
CA ALA A 67 -0.23 -11.56 -8.50
C ALA A 67 0.95 -12.35 -7.94
N ASP A 68 1.45 -13.30 -8.73
CA ASP A 68 2.57 -14.15 -8.35
C ASP A 68 3.67 -14.09 -9.39
N ASN A 69 4.84 -14.58 -9.03
CA ASN A 69 5.99 -14.68 -9.92
C ASN A 69 6.35 -13.36 -10.61
N LEU A 70 6.27 -12.26 -9.87
CA LEU A 70 6.61 -10.93 -10.35
C LEU A 70 8.13 -10.74 -10.30
N SER A 71 8.69 -10.12 -11.36
CA SER A 71 10.12 -9.80 -11.38
C SER A 71 10.41 -8.51 -10.63
N THR A 72 11.45 -8.51 -9.82
CA THR A 72 11.91 -7.31 -9.11
C THR A 72 12.46 -6.23 -10.05
N SER A 73 12.79 -6.59 -11.29
CA SER A 73 13.33 -5.64 -12.28
C SER A 73 12.28 -4.99 -13.17
N GLN A 74 11.00 -5.35 -13.01
CA GLN A 74 9.90 -4.83 -13.82
C GLN A 74 8.85 -4.17 -12.96
N THR A 75 8.28 -3.09 -13.47
CA THR A 75 7.12 -2.43 -12.86
C THR A 75 5.84 -2.95 -13.51
N TYR A 76 4.93 -3.43 -12.68
CA TYR A 76 3.62 -3.93 -13.11
C TYR A 76 2.53 -2.98 -12.63
N THR A 77 1.49 -2.86 -13.42
CA THR A 77 0.26 -2.14 -13.06
C THR A 77 -0.85 -3.17 -12.90
N LEU A 78 -1.30 -3.36 -11.67
CA LEU A 78 -2.25 -4.42 -11.31
C LEU A 78 -3.58 -3.81 -10.92
N ALA A 79 -4.65 -4.21 -11.63
CA ALA A 79 -6.00 -3.83 -11.23
C ALA A 79 -6.36 -4.51 -9.90
N ALA A 80 -6.82 -3.73 -8.94
CA ALA A 80 -7.10 -4.22 -7.59
C ALA A 80 -8.39 -3.62 -7.00
N SER A 81 -9.26 -3.10 -7.85
CA SER A 81 -10.58 -2.62 -7.43
C SER A 81 -11.47 -3.78 -6.98
N PRO A 82 -12.51 -3.53 -6.19
CA PRO A 82 -13.45 -4.58 -5.81
C PRO A 82 -14.03 -5.33 -7.01
N VAL A 83 -14.32 -4.64 -8.09
CA VAL A 83 -14.82 -5.27 -9.33
C VAL A 83 -13.76 -6.16 -9.94
N ALA A 84 -12.52 -5.69 -10.06
CA ALA A 84 -11.42 -6.46 -10.63
C ALA A 84 -11.12 -7.72 -9.80
N LEU A 85 -11.29 -7.66 -8.49
CA LEU A 85 -11.04 -8.78 -7.58
C LEU A 85 -12.27 -9.67 -7.36
N GLY A 86 -13.42 -9.31 -7.93
CA GLY A 86 -14.65 -10.07 -7.76
C GLY A 86 -15.20 -10.04 -6.34
N LEU A 87 -14.99 -8.94 -5.61
CA LEU A 87 -15.45 -8.82 -4.22
C LEU A 87 -16.95 -8.54 -4.15
N ALA A 88 -17.58 -9.06 -3.09
CA ALA A 88 -18.95 -8.75 -2.75
C ALA A 88 -19.07 -7.31 -2.22
N ALA A 89 -20.31 -6.78 -2.18
CA ALA A 89 -20.56 -5.39 -1.76
C ALA A 89 -20.10 -5.09 -0.32
N ASN A 90 -20.10 -6.10 0.55
CA ASN A 90 -19.65 -5.98 1.95
C ASN A 90 -18.17 -6.37 2.14
N GLU A 91 -17.46 -6.62 1.07
CA GLU A 91 -16.05 -6.99 1.10
C GLU A 91 -15.17 -5.83 0.68
N ARG A 92 -14.04 -5.66 1.35
CA ARG A 92 -13.10 -4.58 1.12
C ARG A 92 -11.68 -5.09 1.35
N VAL A 93 -10.74 -4.70 0.50
CA VAL A 93 -9.32 -4.96 0.74
C VAL A 93 -8.87 -4.14 1.94
N THR A 94 -8.33 -4.81 2.93
CA THR A 94 -7.84 -4.18 4.16
C THR A 94 -6.33 -4.16 4.26
N GLU A 95 -5.66 -5.09 3.58
CA GLU A 95 -4.20 -5.18 3.58
C GLU A 95 -3.69 -5.57 2.20
N ILE A 96 -2.58 -4.98 1.81
CA ILE A 96 -1.75 -5.39 0.66
C ILE A 96 -0.37 -5.74 1.19
N MET A 97 0.17 -6.87 0.77
CA MET A 97 1.49 -7.30 1.21
C MET A 97 2.33 -7.80 0.04
N PHE A 98 3.54 -7.24 -0.08
CA PHE A 98 4.56 -7.68 -1.02
C PHE A 98 5.42 -8.70 -0.29
N VAL A 99 5.51 -9.91 -0.81
CA VAL A 99 6.21 -11.03 -0.16
C VAL A 99 7.42 -11.41 -1.00
N PHE A 100 8.60 -11.02 -0.54
CA PHE A 100 9.84 -11.19 -1.30
C PHE A 100 10.57 -12.49 -0.97
N GLY A 101 10.32 -13.07 0.19
CA GLY A 101 11.13 -14.17 0.67
C GLY A 101 12.46 -13.66 1.22
N GLN A 102 13.56 -13.93 0.54
CA GLN A 102 14.88 -13.49 0.99
C GLN A 102 15.20 -12.09 0.49
N ALA A 103 15.68 -11.23 1.40
CA ALA A 103 16.19 -9.91 1.06
C ALA A 103 17.66 -9.82 1.53
N PRO A 104 18.62 -9.76 0.60
CA PRO A 104 20.02 -9.62 0.99
C PRO A 104 20.28 -8.27 1.65
N ALA A 105 21.40 -8.16 2.35
CA ALA A 105 21.86 -6.88 2.87
C ALA A 105 21.95 -5.87 1.73
N GLY A 106 21.40 -4.67 1.95
CA GLY A 106 21.36 -3.64 0.92
C GLY A 106 20.23 -3.77 -0.09
N PHE A 107 19.34 -4.76 0.05
CA PHE A 107 18.12 -4.84 -0.76
C PHE A 107 17.29 -3.57 -0.56
N ALA A 108 16.94 -2.90 -1.63
CA ALA A 108 16.21 -1.65 -1.57
C ALA A 108 15.40 -1.41 -2.85
N GLN A 109 14.34 -0.64 -2.71
CA GLN A 109 13.59 -0.18 -3.87
C GLN A 109 14.43 0.76 -4.73
N VAL A 110 14.20 0.71 -6.04
CA VAL A 110 14.73 1.66 -7.03
C VAL A 110 13.62 2.59 -7.46
N GLU A 111 12.53 2.04 -7.99
CA GLU A 111 11.30 2.78 -8.25
C GLU A 111 10.31 2.49 -7.14
N ALA A 112 9.66 3.53 -6.63
CA ALA A 112 8.73 3.40 -5.51
C ALA A 112 7.46 2.66 -5.92
N PRO A 113 6.97 1.70 -5.10
CA PRO A 113 5.62 1.18 -5.25
C PRO A 113 4.59 2.28 -4.97
N VAL A 114 3.44 2.20 -5.65
CA VAL A 114 2.35 3.15 -5.49
C VAL A 114 1.03 2.41 -5.39
N LEU A 115 0.25 2.75 -4.37
CA LEU A 115 -1.14 2.32 -4.26
C LEU A 115 -2.05 3.45 -4.70
N TYR A 116 -2.90 3.19 -5.68
CA TYR A 116 -3.93 4.13 -6.13
C TYR A 116 -5.25 3.71 -5.48
N CYS A 117 -5.82 4.64 -4.74
CA CYS A 117 -7.06 4.44 -3.99
C CYS A 117 -8.05 5.56 -4.30
N THR A 118 -9.29 5.37 -3.88
CA THR A 118 -10.29 6.45 -3.82
C THR A 118 -10.76 6.59 -2.38
N SER A 119 -11.05 7.83 -1.98
CA SER A 119 -11.64 8.07 -0.67
C SER A 119 -13.12 7.70 -0.67
N ALA A 120 -13.62 7.23 0.49
CA ALA A 120 -15.03 6.95 0.66
C ALA A 120 -15.86 8.23 0.50
N ASN A 121 -17.09 8.08 -0.01
CA ASN A 121 -18.04 9.17 -0.07
C ASN A 121 -18.57 9.48 1.34
N GLY A 122 -18.95 10.73 1.56
CA GLY A 122 -19.58 11.15 2.81
C GLY A 122 -18.63 11.37 3.98
N LEU A 123 -17.32 11.44 3.74
CA LEU A 123 -16.36 11.79 4.78
C LEU A 123 -16.51 13.26 5.18
N ALA A 124 -16.57 13.51 6.49
CA ALA A 124 -16.69 14.87 6.99
C ALA A 124 -15.41 15.68 6.77
N ALA A 125 -15.54 16.95 6.38
CA ALA A 125 -14.42 17.87 6.29
C ALA A 125 -13.75 18.00 7.65
N GLY A 126 -12.41 18.03 7.67
CA GLY A 126 -11.62 18.08 8.89
C GLY A 126 -11.38 16.73 9.54
N SER A 127 -12.08 15.66 9.13
CA SER A 127 -11.75 14.32 9.59
C SER A 127 -10.41 13.87 9.03
N SER A 128 -9.74 12.98 9.73
CA SER A 128 -8.48 12.41 9.28
C SER A 128 -8.49 10.91 9.44
N PHE A 129 -7.66 10.24 8.67
CA PHE A 129 -7.46 8.80 8.77
C PHE A 129 -5.99 8.48 8.56
N VAL A 130 -5.59 7.33 9.07
CA VAL A 130 -4.18 6.91 9.09
C VAL A 130 -4.01 5.68 8.23
N ASN A 131 -3.05 5.75 7.31
CA ASN A 131 -2.53 4.59 6.60
C ASN A 131 -1.29 4.09 7.34
N VAL A 132 -1.23 2.79 7.59
CA VAL A 132 -0.12 2.17 8.32
C VAL A 132 0.57 1.17 7.41
N ALA A 133 1.88 1.29 7.28
CA ALA A 133 2.69 0.31 6.58
C ALA A 133 3.80 -0.22 7.47
N ASP A 134 4.16 -1.46 7.26
CA ASP A 134 5.26 -2.09 7.94
C ASP A 134 6.08 -2.94 6.97
N ALA A 135 7.34 -3.09 7.27
CA ALA A 135 8.27 -3.94 6.54
C ALA A 135 9.11 -4.71 7.54
N GLY A 136 9.52 -5.90 7.19
CA GLY A 136 10.33 -6.69 8.09
C GLY A 136 10.73 -8.02 7.51
N GLY A 137 11.40 -8.80 8.31
CA GLY A 137 11.84 -10.14 7.97
C GLY A 137 12.38 -10.86 9.19
N VAL A 138 12.96 -12.02 8.95
CA VAL A 138 13.47 -12.90 10.01
C VAL A 138 14.98 -12.99 9.90
N TYR A 139 15.66 -12.78 11.03
CA TYR A 139 17.08 -13.07 11.20
C TYR A 139 17.27 -13.90 12.45
N ASN A 140 17.98 -15.02 12.32
CA ASN A 140 18.23 -15.95 13.44
C ASN A 140 16.94 -16.38 14.19
N GLY A 141 15.87 -16.63 13.45
CA GLY A 141 14.59 -17.02 14.02
C GLY A 141 13.82 -15.90 14.71
N GLN A 142 14.29 -14.66 14.62
CA GLN A 142 13.62 -13.51 15.24
C GLN A 142 13.12 -12.52 14.18
N TRP A 143 11.92 -12.00 14.39
CA TRP A 143 11.34 -10.97 13.53
C TRP A 143 11.97 -9.61 13.82
N VAL A 144 12.33 -8.91 12.74
CA VAL A 144 12.73 -7.50 12.75
C VAL A 144 11.72 -6.73 11.92
N GLN A 145 11.24 -5.62 12.45
CA GLN A 145 10.12 -4.90 11.84
C GLN A 145 10.30 -3.39 12.01
N ALA A 146 9.90 -2.64 10.98
CA ALA A 146 9.78 -1.19 11.02
C ALA A 146 8.36 -0.80 10.59
N VAL A 147 7.78 0.19 11.26
CA VAL A 147 6.41 0.66 11.02
C VAL A 147 6.44 2.14 10.64
N SER A 148 5.68 2.49 9.60
CA SER A 148 5.49 3.88 9.17
C SER A 148 3.99 4.19 9.10
N ARG A 149 3.66 5.48 9.33
CA ARG A 149 2.27 5.95 9.33
C ARG A 149 2.14 7.19 8.47
N TRP A 150 1.06 7.25 7.69
CA TRP A 150 0.70 8.43 6.91
C TRP A 150 -0.68 8.89 7.34
N VAL A 151 -0.79 10.18 7.70
CA VAL A 151 -2.06 10.79 8.09
C VAL A 151 -2.60 11.57 6.90
N THR A 152 -3.85 11.31 6.54
CA THR A 152 -4.55 12.03 5.49
C THR A 152 -5.72 12.78 6.11
N THR A 153 -5.82 14.08 5.81
CA THR A 153 -6.93 14.92 6.27
C THR A 153 -7.89 15.18 5.14
N VAL A 154 -9.18 15.07 5.42
CA VAL A 154 -10.25 15.35 4.47
C VAL A 154 -10.53 16.85 4.50
N TYR A 155 -10.45 17.49 3.34
CA TYR A 155 -10.83 18.89 3.17
C TYR A 155 -12.26 18.97 2.66
N GLY A 156 -12.95 20.05 3.01
CA GLY A 156 -14.25 20.36 2.44
C GLY A 156 -14.13 20.69 0.95
N LYS A 157 -15.27 20.75 0.27
CA LYS A 157 -15.30 21.24 -1.11
C LYS A 157 -14.73 22.66 -1.12
N PRO A 158 -13.88 23.01 -2.12
CA PRO A 158 -13.44 24.39 -2.26
C PRO A 158 -14.64 25.31 -2.33
N GLN A 159 -14.69 26.30 -1.45
CA GLN A 159 -15.72 27.33 -1.52
C GLN A 159 -15.30 28.33 -2.60
N PRO A 160 -16.24 28.82 -3.43
CA PRO A 160 -15.91 29.92 -4.34
C PRO A 160 -15.38 31.10 -3.53
N LEU A 161 -14.31 31.69 -4.00
CA LEU A 161 -13.79 32.91 -3.37
C LEU A 161 -14.90 33.95 -3.37
N PRO A 162 -15.06 34.72 -2.26
CA PRO A 162 -16.01 35.80 -2.24
C PRO A 162 -15.75 36.72 -3.42
N ARG A 163 -16.77 37.04 -4.19
CA ARG A 163 -16.65 38.05 -5.23
C ARG A 163 -16.38 39.39 -4.55
N THR A 164 -15.19 39.89 -4.73
CA THR A 164 -14.93 41.29 -4.41
C THR A 164 -15.79 42.10 -5.35
N GLY A 165 -16.68 42.91 -4.83
CA GLY A 165 -17.68 43.64 -5.62
C GLY A 165 -17.12 44.83 -6.37
N TYR A 166 -16.27 44.58 -7.37
CA TYR A 166 -15.80 45.62 -8.28
C TYR A 166 -16.24 45.30 -9.69
#